data_ffb9ba3679a3e181d54641772fa5e7b7
#
_entry.id   ffb9ba3679a3e181d54641772fa5e7b7
#
_cell.length_a   1.000
_cell.length_b   1.000
_cell.length_c   1.000
_cell.angle_alpha   90.00
_cell.angle_beta   90.00
_cell.angle_gamma   90.00
#
_symmetry.space_group_name_H-M   'P 1'
#
loop_
_entity.id
_entity.type
_entity.pdbx_description
1 polymer ?
#
loop_
_entity_poly.entity_id
_entity_poly.type
_entity_poly.pdbx_seq_one_letter_code
_entity_poly.pdbx_strand_id
1 'polypeptide(L)'
;MERPKQSTPSPSLKASGDLPGWKQVFWEDFDRGDVPVGEFPGDAYRPKWSAGYKDGTPDTAGQKGKHSGYYPGKVLSVKDGVLDWYLHTEDGVSMGAAPRPKFPNKAENPRRDNSMLYGRYSVRFKADSLRGYKMAWLLWPNSNKWPRDGEIDFPEGDLSESPHGAVHFRSDDPADFKMFNTNKTFTRWHVATTEWSPGKVEFFLDGRSIGVATKNIPKTPMHLILQTESCLPKCPNSTTEGHVQLDWIAVWTRAE
;
A
#
# COMPACT_ATOMS: atom_id res chain seq x y z
N MET A 1 -29.58 17.37 -2.98
CA MET A 1 -28.67 17.96 -1.98
C MET A 1 -27.26 17.71 -2.46
N GLU A 2 -26.56 18.74 -2.92
CA GLU A 2 -25.15 18.63 -3.29
C GLU A 2 -24.32 18.31 -2.03
N ARG A 3 -23.53 17.25 -2.10
CA ARG A 3 -22.56 16.93 -1.04
C ARG A 3 -21.52 18.05 -0.99
N PRO A 4 -21.06 18.48 0.20
CA PRO A 4 -19.97 19.44 0.30
C PRO A 4 -18.73 18.85 -0.38
N LYS A 5 -18.19 19.55 -1.38
CA LYS A 5 -16.90 19.23 -1.98
C LYS A 5 -15.87 19.17 -0.85
N GLN A 6 -15.38 17.97 -0.56
CA GLN A 6 -14.27 17.80 0.38
C GLN A 6 -13.11 18.65 -0.13
N SER A 7 -12.48 19.40 0.78
CA SER A 7 -11.35 20.27 0.47
C SER A 7 -10.30 19.46 -0.30
N THR A 8 -10.14 19.77 -1.57
CA THR A 8 -9.07 19.23 -2.41
C THR A 8 -7.73 19.52 -1.73
N PRO A 9 -6.83 18.55 -1.63
CA PRO A 9 -5.46 18.82 -1.18
C PRO A 9 -4.83 19.91 -2.05
N SER A 10 -3.89 20.63 -1.48
CA SER A 10 -3.10 21.62 -2.23
C SER A 10 -2.63 21.03 -3.56
N PRO A 11 -2.72 21.75 -4.68
CA PRO A 11 -2.36 21.25 -6.02
C PRO A 11 -0.97 20.62 -6.11
N SER A 12 -0.05 20.99 -5.20
CA SER A 12 1.29 20.44 -5.09
C SER A 12 1.37 18.97 -4.62
N LEU A 13 0.27 18.40 -4.08
CA LEU A 13 0.23 17.02 -3.59
C LEU A 13 -0.45 16.06 -4.58
N LYS A 14 -1.20 16.55 -5.57
CA LYS A 14 -1.74 15.76 -6.66
C LYS A 14 -0.79 15.81 -7.85
N ALA A 15 0.12 14.85 -7.94
CA ALA A 15 1.14 14.83 -8.98
C ALA A 15 0.78 13.82 -10.08
N SER A 16 0.07 14.28 -11.12
CA SER A 16 0.03 13.58 -12.40
C SER A 16 1.10 14.17 -13.32
N GLY A 17 1.93 13.33 -13.93
CA GLY A 17 3.02 13.73 -14.81
C GLY A 17 4.41 13.68 -14.15
N ASP A 18 5.40 14.09 -14.92
CA ASP A 18 6.80 14.09 -14.48
C ASP A 18 7.06 15.16 -13.40
N LEU A 19 7.99 14.88 -12.51
CA LEU A 19 8.47 15.81 -11.49
C LEU A 19 9.96 16.10 -11.71
N PRO A 20 10.53 17.19 -11.18
CA PRO A 20 11.97 17.45 -11.28
C PRO A 20 12.78 16.25 -10.79
N GLY A 21 13.58 15.64 -11.70
CA GLY A 21 14.39 14.46 -11.45
C GLY A 21 13.63 13.12 -11.40
N TRP A 22 12.32 13.11 -11.72
CA TRP A 22 11.48 11.92 -11.69
C TRP A 22 10.59 11.81 -12.92
N LYS A 23 10.61 10.65 -13.59
CA LYS A 23 9.75 10.32 -14.73
C LYS A 23 8.61 9.43 -14.26
N GLN A 24 7.36 9.86 -14.48
CA GLN A 24 6.19 9.08 -14.09
C GLN A 24 6.07 7.79 -14.93
N VAL A 25 5.88 6.66 -14.26
CA VAL A 25 5.69 5.35 -14.89
C VAL A 25 4.32 4.76 -14.62
N PHE A 26 3.62 5.27 -13.59
CA PHE A 26 2.27 4.83 -13.25
C PHE A 26 1.46 5.97 -12.63
N TRP A 27 0.19 6.04 -13.01
CA TRP A 27 -0.83 6.91 -12.43
C TRP A 27 -2.18 6.21 -12.46
N GLU A 28 -2.94 6.29 -11.37
CA GLU A 28 -4.32 5.85 -11.28
C GLU A 28 -5.08 6.69 -10.27
N ASP A 29 -6.29 7.15 -10.61
CA ASP A 29 -7.20 7.95 -9.78
C ASP A 29 -8.63 7.38 -9.76
N PHE A 30 -8.82 6.18 -10.28
CA PHE A 30 -10.05 5.39 -10.24
C PHE A 30 -11.29 6.09 -10.80
N ASP A 31 -11.12 7.03 -11.75
CA ASP A 31 -12.20 7.83 -12.34
C ASP A 31 -12.87 7.17 -13.58
N ARG A 32 -12.46 5.93 -13.95
CA ARG A 32 -12.96 5.22 -15.14
C ARG A 32 -14.23 4.41 -14.89
N GLY A 33 -14.95 4.69 -13.82
CA GLY A 33 -16.23 4.09 -13.46
C GLY A 33 -16.16 3.14 -12.27
N ASP A 34 -17.32 2.91 -11.68
CA ASP A 34 -17.48 2.06 -10.51
C ASP A 34 -17.29 0.59 -10.84
N VAL A 35 -16.77 -0.18 -9.89
CA VAL A 35 -16.65 -1.64 -9.95
C VAL A 35 -17.22 -2.22 -8.65
N PRO A 36 -18.28 -3.04 -8.73
CA PRO A 36 -18.88 -3.64 -7.54
C PRO A 36 -17.91 -4.51 -6.74
N VAL A 37 -18.25 -4.75 -5.48
CA VAL A 37 -17.52 -5.70 -4.65
C VAL A 37 -17.48 -7.07 -5.34
N GLY A 38 -16.30 -7.65 -5.41
CA GLY A 38 -16.05 -8.95 -6.02
C GLY A 38 -15.67 -8.92 -7.50
N GLU A 39 -15.82 -7.79 -8.17
CA GLU A 39 -15.54 -7.67 -9.61
C GLU A 39 -14.21 -6.93 -9.90
N PHE A 40 -13.54 -6.39 -8.87
CA PHE A 40 -12.26 -5.71 -9.09
C PHE A 40 -11.20 -6.68 -9.67
N PRO A 41 -10.43 -6.27 -10.70
CA PRO A 41 -10.32 -4.91 -11.23
C PRO A 41 -11.35 -4.55 -12.31
N GLY A 42 -12.28 -5.42 -12.69
CA GLY A 42 -13.22 -5.19 -13.80
C GLY A 42 -12.52 -4.87 -15.13
N ASP A 43 -13.24 -4.59 -16.17
CA ASP A 43 -12.64 -4.29 -17.47
C ASP A 43 -11.93 -2.94 -17.49
N ALA A 44 -12.46 -1.95 -16.74
CA ALA A 44 -11.92 -0.60 -16.70
C ALA A 44 -10.49 -0.53 -16.12
N TYR A 45 -10.20 -1.37 -15.11
CA TYR A 45 -8.91 -1.30 -14.39
C TYR A 45 -7.99 -2.50 -14.65
N ARG A 46 -8.49 -3.59 -15.25
CA ARG A 46 -7.71 -4.81 -15.58
C ARG A 46 -6.40 -4.56 -16.32
N PRO A 47 -6.29 -3.59 -17.23
CA PRO A 47 -5.02 -3.30 -17.89
C PRO A 47 -3.92 -2.82 -16.93
N LYS A 48 -4.32 -2.14 -15.85
CA LYS A 48 -3.39 -1.53 -14.88
C LYS A 48 -3.38 -2.23 -13.52
N TRP A 49 -4.30 -3.17 -13.25
CA TRP A 49 -4.45 -3.76 -11.92
C TRP A 49 -4.64 -5.27 -11.94
N SER A 50 -4.25 -5.88 -10.83
CA SER A 50 -4.60 -7.24 -10.43
C SER A 50 -5.25 -7.19 -9.05
N ALA A 51 -6.26 -8.02 -8.82
CA ALA A 51 -6.85 -8.16 -7.48
C ALA A 51 -5.88 -8.76 -6.43
N GLY A 52 -4.73 -9.27 -6.87
CA GLY A 52 -3.72 -9.85 -6.01
C GLY A 52 -3.91 -11.34 -5.79
N TYR A 53 -3.98 -11.74 -4.54
CA TYR A 53 -4.19 -13.13 -4.15
C TYR A 53 -5.62 -13.60 -4.45
N LYS A 54 -5.83 -14.91 -4.52
CA LYS A 54 -7.17 -15.50 -4.63
C LYS A 54 -7.86 -15.51 -3.27
N ASP A 55 -9.20 -15.51 -3.30
CA ASP A 55 -10.01 -15.68 -2.10
C ASP A 55 -9.60 -16.94 -1.32
N GLY A 56 -9.48 -16.80 0.00
CA GLY A 56 -9.05 -17.86 0.89
C GLY A 56 -7.53 -18.03 1.03
N THR A 57 -6.72 -17.21 0.34
CA THR A 57 -5.27 -17.24 0.57
C THR A 57 -4.95 -16.72 1.98
N PRO A 58 -4.26 -17.47 2.84
CA PRO A 58 -3.90 -17.01 4.17
C PRO A 58 -3.02 -15.75 4.12
N ASP A 59 -3.35 -14.73 4.92
CA ASP A 59 -2.47 -13.60 5.19
C ASP A 59 -1.33 -13.99 6.15
N THR A 60 -0.52 -13.04 6.58
CA THR A 60 0.62 -13.32 7.48
C THR A 60 0.21 -14.02 8.78
N ALA A 61 -0.93 -13.66 9.36
CA ALA A 61 -1.44 -14.31 10.57
C ALA A 61 -2.13 -15.64 10.23
N GLY A 62 -2.82 -15.72 9.10
CA GLY A 62 -3.43 -16.95 8.59
C GLY A 62 -2.42 -18.05 8.34
N GLN A 63 -1.23 -17.71 7.81
CA GLN A 63 -0.11 -18.65 7.66
C GLN A 63 0.38 -19.21 9.01
N LYS A 64 0.08 -18.52 10.11
CA LYS A 64 0.38 -18.93 11.50
C LYS A 64 -0.82 -19.56 12.21
N GLY A 65 -1.86 -19.94 11.45
CA GLY A 65 -3.03 -20.65 11.97
C GLY A 65 -4.13 -19.75 12.54
N LYS A 66 -4.09 -18.42 12.30
CA LYS A 66 -5.21 -17.53 12.64
C LYS A 66 -6.30 -17.61 11.57
N HIS A 67 -7.53 -17.26 11.95
CA HIS A 67 -8.64 -17.19 11.00
C HIS A 67 -8.66 -15.84 10.28
N SER A 68 -7.72 -15.64 9.38
CA SER A 68 -7.55 -14.43 8.59
C SER A 68 -6.95 -14.73 7.22
N GLY A 69 -7.27 -13.89 6.23
CA GLY A 69 -6.76 -14.10 4.87
C GLY A 69 -7.18 -13.03 3.88
N TYR A 70 -6.73 -13.20 2.65
CA TYR A 70 -7.05 -12.35 1.52
C TYR A 70 -8.29 -12.87 0.81
N TYR A 71 -9.27 -11.98 0.64
CA TYR A 71 -10.55 -12.23 0.00
C TYR A 71 -10.93 -11.07 -0.93
N PRO A 72 -10.16 -10.80 -2.00
CA PRO A 72 -10.44 -9.69 -2.90
C PRO A 72 -11.86 -9.70 -3.47
N GLY A 73 -12.44 -10.88 -3.70
CA GLY A 73 -13.82 -11.06 -4.15
C GLY A 73 -14.90 -10.66 -3.13
N LYS A 74 -14.52 -10.36 -1.87
CA LYS A 74 -15.44 -9.91 -0.81
C LYS A 74 -15.07 -8.54 -0.24
N VAL A 75 -13.91 -8.04 -0.60
CA VAL A 75 -13.30 -6.86 0.03
C VAL A 75 -13.19 -5.69 -0.94
N LEU A 76 -12.80 -5.93 -2.21
CA LEU A 76 -12.42 -4.86 -3.13
C LEU A 76 -13.58 -4.36 -3.98
N SER A 77 -13.69 -3.04 -4.09
CA SER A 77 -14.57 -2.34 -5.03
C SER A 77 -13.95 -1.02 -5.49
N VAL A 78 -14.49 -0.43 -6.57
CA VAL A 78 -14.23 0.98 -6.92
C VAL A 78 -15.56 1.71 -6.87
N LYS A 79 -15.61 2.82 -6.16
CA LYS A 79 -16.81 3.65 -6.05
C LYS A 79 -16.47 5.13 -5.93
N ASP A 80 -17.15 5.96 -6.68
CA ASP A 80 -17.00 7.42 -6.63
C ASP A 80 -15.51 7.87 -6.80
N GLY A 81 -14.72 7.20 -7.67
CA GLY A 81 -13.31 7.52 -7.92
C GLY A 81 -12.36 7.05 -6.82
N VAL A 82 -12.73 6.05 -6.04
CA VAL A 82 -11.91 5.52 -4.94
C VAL A 82 -11.85 4.01 -5.02
N LEU A 83 -10.65 3.43 -4.94
CA LEU A 83 -10.49 2.00 -4.66
C LEU A 83 -10.69 1.79 -3.16
N ASP A 84 -11.62 0.91 -2.82
CA ASP A 84 -12.09 0.66 -1.47
C ASP A 84 -11.86 -0.79 -1.06
N TRP A 85 -11.39 -0.97 0.18
CA TRP A 85 -11.34 -2.25 0.90
C TRP A 85 -12.38 -2.22 2.00
N TYR A 86 -13.48 -2.95 1.86
CA TYR A 86 -14.41 -3.20 2.95
C TYR A 86 -13.88 -4.31 3.84
N LEU A 87 -13.20 -3.94 4.92
CA LEU A 87 -12.65 -4.88 5.89
C LEU A 87 -13.73 -5.32 6.86
N HIS A 88 -13.91 -6.62 7.01
CA HIS A 88 -14.93 -7.21 7.88
C HIS A 88 -14.58 -8.66 8.23
N THR A 89 -15.37 -9.26 9.11
CA THR A 89 -15.27 -10.69 9.47
C THR A 89 -16.52 -11.40 8.97
N GLU A 90 -16.35 -12.47 8.19
CA GLU A 90 -17.43 -13.32 7.71
C GLU A 90 -17.11 -14.77 8.09
N ASP A 91 -18.08 -15.50 8.65
CA ASP A 91 -17.93 -16.90 9.10
C ASP A 91 -16.71 -17.10 10.04
N GLY A 92 -16.41 -16.11 10.87
CA GLY A 92 -15.29 -16.14 11.81
C GLY A 92 -13.91 -15.90 11.18
N VAL A 93 -13.84 -15.56 9.89
CA VAL A 93 -12.60 -15.23 9.19
C VAL A 93 -12.52 -13.73 8.94
N SER A 94 -11.47 -13.10 9.42
CA SER A 94 -11.19 -11.67 9.15
C SER A 94 -10.59 -11.52 7.75
N MET A 95 -11.20 -10.66 6.93
CA MET A 95 -10.91 -10.54 5.52
C MET A 95 -10.14 -9.26 5.17
N GLY A 96 -9.07 -9.42 4.40
CA GLY A 96 -8.31 -8.36 3.79
C GLY A 96 -8.12 -8.59 2.30
N ALA A 97 -7.33 -7.77 1.65
CA ALA A 97 -6.93 -7.95 0.26
C ALA A 97 -5.58 -7.28 -0.02
N ALA A 98 -4.93 -7.67 -1.11
CA ALA A 98 -3.63 -7.15 -1.51
C ALA A 98 -3.57 -6.91 -3.03
N PRO A 99 -4.36 -5.97 -3.57
CA PRO A 99 -4.33 -5.64 -4.98
C PRO A 99 -2.96 -5.07 -5.38
N ARG A 100 -2.62 -5.25 -6.66
CA ARG A 100 -1.31 -4.85 -7.19
C ARG A 100 -1.48 -4.01 -8.44
N PRO A 101 -0.86 -2.82 -8.49
CA PRO A 101 -0.75 -2.07 -9.73
C PRO A 101 0.19 -2.78 -10.71
N LYS A 102 -0.02 -2.58 -12.01
CA LYS A 102 0.82 -3.07 -13.11
C LYS A 102 1.42 -1.85 -13.81
N PHE A 103 2.72 -1.69 -13.73
CA PHE A 103 3.43 -0.61 -14.43
C PHE A 103 4.64 -1.17 -15.20
N PRO A 104 5.07 -0.51 -16.29
CA PRO A 104 6.13 -1.03 -17.12
C PRO A 104 7.39 -1.32 -16.30
N ASN A 105 7.77 -2.57 -16.25
CA ASN A 105 9.01 -3.00 -15.64
C ASN A 105 10.09 -3.03 -16.74
N LYS A 106 10.93 -2.03 -16.79
CA LYS A 106 12.11 -2.05 -17.68
C LYS A 106 13.25 -2.86 -17.09
N ALA A 107 13.17 -3.22 -15.81
CA ALA A 107 14.26 -3.87 -15.09
C ALA A 107 13.92 -5.32 -14.80
N GLU A 108 14.63 -6.25 -15.40
CA GLU A 108 15.17 -7.44 -14.74
C GLU A 108 14.23 -8.60 -14.38
N ASN A 109 12.91 -8.43 -14.27
CA ASN A 109 12.03 -9.56 -14.03
C ASN A 109 10.73 -9.50 -14.84
N PRO A 110 10.66 -10.17 -16.01
CA PRO A 110 9.45 -10.18 -16.85
C PRO A 110 8.24 -10.85 -16.20
N ARG A 111 8.43 -11.50 -15.04
CA ARG A 111 7.34 -12.15 -14.30
C ARG A 111 6.67 -11.24 -13.27
N ARG A 112 7.16 -10.01 -13.09
CA ARG A 112 6.61 -9.05 -12.12
C ARG A 112 6.43 -7.68 -12.78
N ASP A 113 5.20 -7.35 -13.06
CA ASP A 113 4.76 -6.14 -13.76
C ASP A 113 4.57 -4.91 -12.83
N ASN A 114 5.13 -4.94 -11.63
CA ASN A 114 5.06 -3.88 -10.62
C ASN A 114 6.36 -3.75 -9.80
N SER A 115 7.49 -4.05 -10.44
CA SER A 115 8.80 -4.10 -9.79
C SER A 115 9.75 -3.06 -10.34
N MET A 116 10.51 -2.42 -9.47
CA MET A 116 11.59 -1.49 -9.83
C MET A 116 12.76 -1.62 -8.85
N LEU A 117 13.95 -1.26 -9.34
CA LEU A 117 15.08 -0.91 -8.49
C LEU A 117 15.07 0.61 -8.33
N TYR A 118 14.81 1.07 -7.09
CA TYR A 118 14.62 2.46 -6.75
C TYR A 118 13.35 3.09 -7.36
N GLY A 119 12.90 4.19 -6.80
CA GLY A 119 11.71 4.90 -7.28
C GLY A 119 11.12 5.85 -6.25
N ARG A 120 10.11 6.58 -6.70
CA ARG A 120 9.23 7.39 -5.86
C ARG A 120 7.83 6.83 -5.97
N TYR A 121 7.20 6.60 -4.83
CA TYR A 121 5.85 6.02 -4.70
C TYR A 121 5.01 6.95 -3.86
N SER A 122 3.89 7.43 -4.37
CA SER A 122 2.98 8.31 -3.63
C SER A 122 1.57 7.77 -3.70
N VAL A 123 0.87 7.77 -2.57
CA VAL A 123 -0.52 7.31 -2.43
C VAL A 123 -1.32 8.31 -1.61
N ARG A 124 -2.55 8.62 -2.04
CA ARG A 124 -3.51 9.36 -1.22
C ARG A 124 -4.50 8.39 -0.62
N PHE A 125 -4.48 8.27 0.70
CA PHE A 125 -5.18 7.24 1.43
C PHE A 125 -5.95 7.77 2.64
N LYS A 126 -6.91 6.98 3.09
CA LYS A 126 -7.64 7.13 4.34
C LYS A 126 -8.12 5.75 4.81
N ALA A 127 -8.32 5.56 6.10
CA ALA A 127 -8.98 4.38 6.63
C ALA A 127 -9.83 4.73 7.85
N ASP A 128 -10.84 3.90 8.13
CA ASP A 128 -11.55 3.95 9.39
C ASP A 128 -10.65 3.42 10.53
N SER A 129 -10.99 3.77 11.77
CA SER A 129 -10.25 3.27 12.94
C SER A 129 -10.73 1.85 13.28
N LEU A 130 -9.96 0.84 12.87
CA LEU A 130 -10.34 -0.58 12.94
C LEU A 130 -9.30 -1.39 13.71
N ARG A 131 -9.48 -1.51 15.03
CA ARG A 131 -8.55 -2.28 15.87
C ARG A 131 -8.49 -3.74 15.44
N GLY A 132 -7.25 -4.24 15.25
CA GLY A 132 -6.98 -5.61 14.84
C GLY A 132 -6.91 -5.81 13.33
N TYR A 133 -7.25 -4.79 12.54
CA TYR A 133 -6.90 -4.69 11.13
C TYR A 133 -5.67 -3.81 10.95
N LYS A 134 -4.84 -4.18 9.99
CA LYS A 134 -3.57 -3.51 9.66
C LYS A 134 -3.52 -3.17 8.19
N MET A 135 -2.98 -2.01 7.88
CA MET A 135 -2.48 -1.67 6.55
C MET A 135 -0.97 -1.91 6.52
N ALA A 136 -0.48 -2.50 5.43
CA ALA A 136 0.95 -2.57 5.15
C ALA A 136 1.14 -2.44 3.63
N TRP A 137 1.34 -1.22 3.16
CA TRP A 137 1.63 -0.93 1.76
C TRP A 137 3.14 -0.83 1.60
N LEU A 138 3.71 -1.81 0.90
CA LEU A 138 5.12 -2.10 1.03
C LEU A 138 5.80 -2.42 -0.30
N LEU A 139 7.11 -2.30 -0.30
CA LEU A 139 8.01 -2.79 -1.33
C LEU A 139 8.69 -4.07 -0.81
N TRP A 140 8.34 -5.21 -1.42
CA TRP A 140 8.86 -6.53 -1.07
C TRP A 140 9.94 -6.97 -2.06
N PRO A 141 11.04 -7.57 -1.60
CA PRO A 141 12.13 -7.99 -2.48
C PRO A 141 11.67 -9.08 -3.47
N ASN A 142 12.00 -8.91 -4.74
CA ASN A 142 11.67 -9.89 -5.79
C ASN A 142 12.30 -11.26 -5.56
N SER A 143 13.39 -11.31 -4.83
CA SER A 143 14.09 -12.53 -4.44
C SER A 143 13.31 -13.37 -3.43
N ASN A 144 12.34 -12.78 -2.71
CA ASN A 144 11.68 -13.34 -1.53
C ASN A 144 12.66 -13.76 -0.40
N LYS A 145 13.87 -13.21 -0.39
CA LYS A 145 14.89 -13.49 0.62
C LYS A 145 14.87 -12.42 1.71
N TRP A 146 13.83 -12.44 2.52
CA TRP A 146 13.67 -11.59 3.68
C TRP A 146 14.24 -12.26 4.94
N PRO A 147 14.88 -11.55 5.87
CA PRO A 147 15.17 -10.10 5.89
C PRO A 147 16.43 -9.69 5.12
N ARG A 148 17.16 -10.63 4.54
CA ARG A 148 18.46 -10.41 3.87
C ARG A 148 18.46 -9.29 2.83
N ASP A 149 17.41 -9.18 2.02
CA ASP A 149 17.32 -8.18 0.96
C ASP A 149 16.51 -6.95 1.39
N GLY A 150 15.96 -6.97 2.62
CA GLY A 150 15.24 -5.88 3.26
C GLY A 150 13.80 -5.72 2.78
N GLU A 151 13.12 -4.67 3.26
CA GLU A 151 11.74 -4.29 2.96
C GLU A 151 11.55 -2.79 3.21
N ILE A 152 10.60 -2.15 2.58
CA ILE A 152 10.27 -0.72 2.78
C ILE A 152 8.77 -0.57 2.84
N ASP A 153 8.25 -0.06 3.95
CA ASP A 153 6.81 0.03 4.23
C ASP A 153 6.38 1.48 4.44
N PHE A 154 5.37 1.92 3.71
CA PHE A 154 4.67 3.19 3.97
C PHE A 154 3.45 3.39 3.06
N PRO A 155 2.25 3.66 3.62
CA PRO A 155 1.92 3.68 5.05
C PRO A 155 1.74 2.28 5.63
N GLU A 156 2.11 2.12 6.90
CA GLU A 156 1.94 0.89 7.66
C GLU A 156 1.38 1.19 9.06
N GLY A 157 0.64 0.23 9.65
CA GLY A 157 0.19 0.28 11.04
C GLY A 157 -1.14 -0.41 11.30
N ASP A 158 -1.44 -0.69 12.57
CA ASP A 158 -2.79 -1.01 13.02
C ASP A 158 -3.69 0.20 12.78
N LEU A 159 -4.86 -0.02 12.19
CA LEU A 159 -5.75 1.07 11.74
C LEU A 159 -6.34 1.87 12.90
N SER A 160 -6.24 1.41 14.15
CA SER A 160 -6.59 2.16 15.35
C SER A 160 -5.46 3.02 15.91
N GLU A 161 -4.27 2.97 15.31
CA GLU A 161 -3.06 3.69 15.75
C GLU A 161 -2.63 4.76 14.73
N SER A 162 -1.38 5.19 14.80
CA SER A 162 -0.80 6.13 13.84
C SER A 162 -0.13 5.40 12.69
N PRO A 163 -0.32 5.84 11.42
CA PRO A 163 0.51 5.34 10.33
C PRO A 163 1.98 5.67 10.56
N HIS A 164 2.84 4.77 10.14
CA HIS A 164 4.29 4.94 10.18
C HIS A 164 4.92 4.46 8.88
N GLY A 165 6.16 4.88 8.62
CA GLY A 165 7.05 4.27 7.64
C GLY A 165 8.04 3.35 8.34
N ALA A 166 8.43 2.24 7.69
CA ALA A 166 9.46 1.35 8.19
C ALA A 166 10.47 0.97 7.10
N VAL A 167 11.71 0.81 7.47
CA VAL A 167 12.75 0.20 6.64
C VAL A 167 13.33 -0.98 7.40
N HIS A 168 13.07 -2.19 6.93
CA HIS A 168 13.81 -3.37 7.32
C HIS A 168 15.13 -3.36 6.54
N PHE A 169 16.21 -3.25 7.26
CA PHE A 169 17.54 -3.15 6.66
C PHE A 169 17.96 -4.48 6.04
N ARG A 170 18.86 -4.42 5.06
CA ARG A 170 19.51 -5.63 4.55
C ARG A 170 20.37 -6.24 5.66
N SER A 171 19.87 -7.31 6.27
CA SER A 171 20.43 -7.95 7.44
C SER A 171 19.98 -9.41 7.49
N ASP A 172 20.66 -10.23 8.25
CA ASP A 172 20.18 -11.58 8.59
C ASP A 172 19.29 -11.58 9.85
N ASP A 173 19.18 -10.42 10.53
CA ASP A 173 18.35 -10.22 11.71
C ASP A 173 17.03 -9.51 11.33
N PRO A 174 15.86 -10.16 11.48
CA PRO A 174 14.57 -9.55 11.21
C PRO A 174 14.24 -8.37 12.15
N ALA A 175 14.91 -8.23 13.28
CA ALA A 175 14.76 -7.10 14.19
C ALA A 175 15.61 -5.88 13.81
N ASP A 176 16.45 -5.96 12.76
CA ASP A 176 17.23 -4.81 12.26
C ASP A 176 16.37 -3.94 11.33
N PHE A 177 15.51 -3.11 11.92
CA PHE A 177 14.67 -2.17 11.19
C PHE A 177 14.60 -0.80 11.88
N LYS A 178 14.09 0.18 11.17
CA LYS A 178 13.83 1.52 11.69
C LYS A 178 12.44 1.99 11.31
N MET A 179 11.69 2.43 12.32
CA MET A 179 10.34 2.98 12.18
C MET A 179 10.36 4.51 12.29
N PHE A 180 9.46 5.16 11.55
CA PHE A 180 9.25 6.62 11.55
C PHE A 180 7.75 6.90 11.72
N ASN A 181 7.35 7.28 12.92
CA ASN A 181 5.96 7.54 13.26
C ASN A 181 5.49 8.90 12.72
N THR A 182 4.28 8.95 12.18
CA THR A 182 3.69 10.20 11.67
C THR A 182 3.02 11.04 12.75
N ASN A 183 2.63 10.43 13.88
CA ASN A 183 1.78 11.04 14.91
C ASN A 183 0.45 11.59 14.35
N LYS A 184 -0.09 10.96 13.31
CA LYS A 184 -1.37 11.25 12.67
C LYS A 184 -2.29 10.04 12.81
N THR A 185 -3.55 10.19 12.41
CA THR A 185 -4.51 9.08 12.37
C THR A 185 -4.79 8.66 10.94
N PHE A 186 -5.19 7.42 10.72
CA PHE A 186 -5.66 6.94 9.42
C PHE A 186 -6.98 7.58 8.97
N THR A 187 -7.75 8.16 9.89
CA THR A 187 -9.14 8.60 9.67
C THR A 187 -9.28 9.88 8.83
N ARG A 188 -8.19 10.47 8.40
CA ARG A 188 -8.16 11.64 7.50
C ARG A 188 -7.41 11.29 6.23
N TRP A 189 -7.75 11.98 5.14
CA TRP A 189 -6.98 11.89 3.92
C TRP A 189 -5.56 12.41 4.11
N HIS A 190 -4.58 11.57 3.76
CA HIS A 190 -3.16 11.90 3.75
C HIS A 190 -2.53 11.49 2.43
N VAL A 191 -1.40 12.11 2.11
CA VAL A 191 -0.52 11.68 1.02
C VAL A 191 0.76 11.12 1.63
N ALA A 192 0.94 9.81 1.52
CA ALA A 192 2.18 9.13 1.87
C ALA A 192 3.08 9.05 0.65
N THR A 193 4.35 9.41 0.80
CA THR A 193 5.35 9.30 -0.27
C THR A 193 6.60 8.62 0.26
N THR A 194 7.07 7.61 -0.48
CA THR A 194 8.37 6.96 -0.29
C THR A 194 9.31 7.35 -1.42
N GLU A 195 10.46 7.93 -1.13
CA GLU A 195 11.57 8.08 -2.05
C GLU A 195 12.67 7.08 -1.70
N TRP A 196 12.91 6.15 -2.60
CA TRP A 196 13.95 5.15 -2.48
C TRP A 196 15.00 5.35 -3.57
N SER A 197 16.25 5.52 -3.17
CA SER A 197 17.40 5.76 -4.03
C SER A 197 18.64 5.02 -3.52
N PRO A 198 19.74 4.95 -4.27
CA PRO A 198 20.96 4.33 -3.80
C PRO A 198 21.39 4.87 -2.42
N GLY A 199 21.42 3.98 -1.42
CA GLY A 199 21.84 4.31 -0.05
C GLY A 199 20.88 5.17 0.77
N LYS A 200 19.65 5.45 0.27
CA LYS A 200 18.72 6.33 0.98
C LYS A 200 17.27 5.90 0.77
N VAL A 201 16.49 5.88 1.87
CA VAL A 201 15.03 5.90 1.87
C VAL A 201 14.57 7.11 2.66
N GLU A 202 13.64 7.89 2.12
CA GLU A 202 13.01 9.01 2.80
C GLU A 202 11.50 8.91 2.68
N PHE A 203 10.80 9.12 3.79
CA PHE A 203 9.35 9.11 3.87
C PHE A 203 8.81 10.51 4.06
N PHE A 204 7.71 10.82 3.37
CA PHE A 204 7.01 12.10 3.47
C PHE A 204 5.53 11.85 3.73
N LEU A 205 4.96 12.56 4.70
CA LEU A 205 3.51 12.63 4.88
C LEU A 205 3.06 14.07 4.58
N ASP A 206 2.08 14.19 3.67
CA ASP A 206 1.54 15.49 3.23
C ASP A 206 2.63 16.48 2.78
N GLY A 207 3.67 15.96 2.08
CA GLY A 207 4.80 16.71 1.57
C GLY A 207 5.87 17.08 2.60
N ARG A 208 5.72 16.66 3.86
CA ARG A 208 6.73 16.90 4.92
C ARG A 208 7.50 15.62 5.21
N SER A 209 8.83 15.71 5.22
CA SER A 209 9.68 14.58 5.61
C SER A 209 9.37 14.16 7.06
N ILE A 210 9.12 12.87 7.25
CA ILE A 210 8.94 12.27 8.58
C ILE A 210 10.17 11.49 9.02
N GLY A 211 11.09 11.21 8.09
CA GLY A 211 12.37 10.61 8.43
C GLY A 211 13.15 10.05 7.25
N VAL A 212 14.42 9.83 7.50
CA VAL A 212 15.40 9.33 6.53
C VAL A 212 16.14 8.13 7.12
N ALA A 213 16.31 7.09 6.31
CA ALA A 213 17.18 5.95 6.57
C ALA A 213 18.33 5.90 5.56
N THR A 214 19.54 5.60 6.03
CA THR A 214 20.76 5.52 5.20
C THR A 214 21.61 4.30 5.51
N LYS A 215 21.26 3.51 6.54
CA LYS A 215 21.98 2.29 6.91
C LYS A 215 21.46 1.12 6.09
N ASN A 216 22.34 0.31 5.52
CA ASN A 216 22.03 -0.99 4.88
C ASN A 216 20.74 -1.00 4.03
N ILE A 217 20.51 0.07 3.25
CA ILE A 217 19.30 0.26 2.45
C ILE A 217 19.15 -0.87 1.42
N PRO A 218 17.91 -1.39 1.20
CA PRO A 218 17.62 -2.32 0.12
C PRO A 218 18.21 -1.85 -1.22
N LYS A 219 18.80 -2.78 -1.98
CA LYS A 219 19.47 -2.48 -3.25
C LYS A 219 19.20 -3.54 -4.34
N THR A 220 18.15 -4.30 -4.17
CA THR A 220 17.66 -5.29 -5.14
C THR A 220 16.26 -4.89 -5.61
N PRO A 221 15.82 -5.25 -6.82
CA PRO A 221 14.49 -4.93 -7.30
C PRO A 221 13.40 -5.38 -6.32
N MET A 222 12.44 -4.50 -6.09
CA MET A 222 11.30 -4.72 -5.21
C MET A 222 9.99 -4.48 -5.95
N HIS A 223 8.92 -5.13 -5.52
CA HIS A 223 7.58 -4.95 -6.06
C HIS A 223 6.63 -4.39 -5.00
N LEU A 224 5.71 -3.56 -5.48
CA LEU A 224 4.72 -2.89 -4.64
C LEU A 224 3.56 -3.84 -4.31
N ILE A 225 3.20 -3.92 -3.05
CA ILE A 225 2.04 -4.65 -2.52
C ILE A 225 1.20 -3.68 -1.69
N LEU A 226 -0.11 -3.60 -1.96
CA LEU A 226 -1.06 -2.78 -1.20
C LEU A 226 -1.91 -3.69 -0.31
N GLN A 227 -1.31 -4.26 0.74
CA GLN A 227 -2.00 -5.24 1.56
C GLN A 227 -2.72 -4.63 2.76
N THR A 228 -3.89 -5.19 3.05
CA THR A 228 -4.56 -5.10 4.34
C THR A 228 -4.58 -6.50 4.96
N GLU A 229 -4.29 -6.58 6.24
CA GLU A 229 -4.18 -7.82 7.00
C GLU A 229 -4.91 -7.69 8.34
N SER A 230 -4.97 -8.77 9.08
CA SER A 230 -5.58 -8.77 10.41
C SER A 230 -4.87 -9.71 11.38
N CYS A 231 -5.33 -9.73 12.65
CA CYS A 231 -4.84 -10.67 13.65
C CYS A 231 -3.33 -10.53 14.01
N LEU A 232 -2.75 -9.34 13.86
CA LEU A 232 -1.34 -9.05 14.13
C LEU A 232 -1.20 -7.94 15.19
N PRO A 233 -1.02 -8.24 16.49
CA PRO A 233 -1.01 -9.58 17.10
C PRO A 233 -2.41 -10.11 17.51
N LYS A 234 -3.43 -9.23 17.57
CA LYS A 234 -4.79 -9.57 17.99
C LYS A 234 -5.75 -9.48 16.83
N CYS A 235 -6.66 -10.45 16.75
CA CYS A 235 -7.75 -10.39 15.79
C CYS A 235 -8.75 -9.27 16.13
N PRO A 236 -9.41 -8.69 15.12
CA PRO A 236 -10.53 -7.78 15.36
C PRO A 236 -11.68 -8.52 16.03
N ASN A 237 -12.58 -7.78 16.68
CA ASN A 237 -13.88 -8.33 17.05
C ASN A 237 -14.68 -8.67 15.81
N SER A 238 -15.53 -9.69 15.85
CA SER A 238 -16.32 -10.13 14.69
C SER A 238 -17.27 -9.06 14.14
N THR A 239 -17.59 -8.05 14.94
CA THR A 239 -18.43 -6.90 14.55
C THR A 239 -17.62 -5.68 14.11
N THR A 240 -16.26 -5.77 14.10
CA THR A 240 -15.41 -4.68 13.61
C THR A 240 -15.41 -4.71 12.10
N GLU A 241 -15.95 -3.65 11.49
CA GLU A 241 -15.98 -3.48 10.04
C GLU A 241 -15.75 -2.03 9.65
N GLY A 242 -15.29 -1.79 8.44
CA GLY A 242 -15.07 -0.45 7.89
C GLY A 242 -14.17 -0.47 6.68
N HIS A 243 -13.63 0.69 6.33
CA HIS A 243 -13.05 0.92 5.03
C HIS A 243 -11.59 1.38 5.09
N VAL A 244 -10.78 0.86 4.15
CA VAL A 244 -9.52 1.45 3.72
C VAL A 244 -9.71 1.98 2.31
N GLN A 245 -9.26 3.18 2.03
CA GLN A 245 -9.55 3.90 0.80
C GLN A 245 -8.29 4.45 0.16
N LEU A 246 -8.17 4.26 -1.15
CA LEU A 246 -7.12 4.81 -2.01
C LEU A 246 -7.75 5.70 -3.08
N ASP A 247 -7.53 7.02 -3.00
CA ASP A 247 -8.04 8.00 -3.94
C ASP A 247 -7.20 8.05 -5.22
N TRP A 248 -5.87 8.06 -5.08
CA TRP A 248 -4.96 7.96 -6.19
C TRP A 248 -3.60 7.39 -5.78
N ILE A 249 -2.90 6.85 -6.77
CA ILE A 249 -1.53 6.36 -6.66
C ILE A 249 -0.70 6.81 -7.86
N ALA A 250 0.54 7.19 -7.60
CA ALA A 250 1.52 7.55 -8.62
C ALA A 250 2.89 6.94 -8.32
N VAL A 251 3.56 6.48 -9.37
CA VAL A 251 4.91 5.89 -9.27
C VAL A 251 5.83 6.52 -10.31
N TRP A 252 7.05 6.84 -9.89
CA TRP A 252 8.08 7.41 -10.74
C TRP A 252 9.39 6.64 -10.63
N THR A 253 10.10 6.59 -11.74
CA THR A 253 11.52 6.23 -11.80
C THR A 253 12.39 7.49 -11.80
N ARG A 254 13.68 7.36 -11.50
CA ARG A 254 14.63 8.47 -11.70
C ARG A 254 14.65 8.88 -13.17
N ALA A 255 14.61 10.20 -13.43
CA ALA A 255 14.95 10.72 -14.76
C ALA A 255 16.45 10.52 -14.99
N GLU A 256 16.79 10.08 -16.21
CA GLU A 256 18.19 9.96 -16.68
C GLU A 256 18.82 11.33 -16.86
#